data_1d839528a57c91d515efcb3993c445d9
#
_entry.id   1d839528a57c91d515efcb3993c445d9
#
_cell.length_a   1.000
_cell.length_b   1.000
_cell.length_c   1.000
_cell.angle_alpha   90.00
_cell.angle_beta   90.00
_cell.angle_gamma   90.00
#
_symmetry.space_group_name_H-M   'P 1'
#
loop_
_entity.id
_entity.type
_entity.pdbx_description
1 polymer ?
#
loop_
_entity_poly.entity_id
_entity_poly.type
_entity_poly.pdbx_seq_one_letter_code
_entity_poly.pdbx_strand_id
1 'polypeptide(L)'
;MTFKVCYLQNAPSIIEHLSDHFINYKFELKWRWINLKLKYFSILFIVVGLLSACNNSIEPKEYLGEIYSVALDAIMEQDKALSSDIEFIAIDMSNFKDVDESDKEEILSYFKEKYKVDVMDATLNQITEKGLYNSETLVLDGVLLQIKNVDFKSNSNIFFEGSKYRSGDGAAGVECEIHLKDNKWEVKEVKETWKS
;
A
#
# COMPACT_ATOMS: atom_id res chain seq x y z
N MET A 1 -2.93 -87.82 63.99
CA MET A 1 -3.63 -86.60 63.48
C MET A 1 -2.64 -85.80 62.69
N THR A 2 -2.73 -85.87 61.36
CA THR A 2 -1.76 -85.22 60.44
C THR A 2 -2.48 -84.09 59.74
N PHE A 3 -2.07 -82.83 60.09
CA PHE A 3 -2.56 -81.66 59.39
C PHE A 3 -1.84 -81.49 58.04
N LYS A 4 -2.60 -81.55 56.92
CA LYS A 4 -2.10 -81.20 55.61
C LYS A 4 -2.11 -79.70 55.46
N VAL A 5 -0.95 -79.08 55.26
CA VAL A 5 -0.80 -77.70 54.88
C VAL A 5 -0.98 -77.59 53.38
N CYS A 6 -2.07 -76.93 52.98
CA CYS A 6 -2.29 -76.66 51.57
C CYS A 6 -1.45 -75.41 51.14
N TYR A 7 -0.40 -75.62 50.36
CA TYR A 7 0.40 -74.59 49.78
C TYR A 7 -0.37 -73.85 48.68
N LEU A 8 -0.56 -72.56 48.87
CA LEU A 8 -1.04 -71.66 47.79
C LEU A 8 0.10 -71.37 46.78
N GLN A 9 0.10 -72.11 45.68
CA GLN A 9 1.18 -72.12 44.70
C GLN A 9 0.87 -71.24 43.47
N ASN A 10 -0.11 -70.30 43.56
CA ASN A 10 -0.54 -69.50 42.42
C ASN A 10 -0.54 -67.95 42.68
N ALA A 11 0.17 -67.45 43.67
CA ALA A 11 0.23 -65.99 43.97
C ALA A 11 1.16 -65.16 43.04
N PRO A 12 2.22 -65.66 42.42
CA PRO A 12 3.11 -64.82 41.59
C PRO A 12 2.51 -64.37 40.25
N SER A 13 1.69 -65.19 39.60
CA SER A 13 1.19 -64.87 38.22
C SER A 13 0.16 -63.76 38.16
N ILE A 14 -0.60 -63.51 39.24
CA ILE A 14 -1.62 -62.45 39.30
C ILE A 14 -0.95 -61.11 39.51
N ILE A 15 0.10 -61.01 40.30
CA ILE A 15 0.84 -59.76 40.56
C ILE A 15 1.62 -59.32 39.36
N GLU A 16 2.19 -60.23 38.63
CA GLU A 16 2.92 -59.95 37.38
C GLU A 16 1.99 -59.43 36.28
N HIS A 17 0.83 -60.03 36.11
CA HIS A 17 -0.19 -59.61 35.12
C HIS A 17 -0.80 -58.23 35.49
N LEU A 18 -0.96 -57.89 36.76
CA LEU A 18 -1.43 -56.58 37.19
C LEU A 18 -0.36 -55.49 36.99
N SER A 19 0.93 -55.81 37.21
CA SER A 19 2.02 -54.87 37.01
C SER A 19 2.18 -54.48 35.54
N ASP A 20 2.08 -55.46 34.62
CA ASP A 20 2.17 -55.23 33.17
C ASP A 20 0.97 -54.42 32.66
N HIS A 21 -0.22 -54.61 33.19
CA HIS A 21 -1.41 -53.84 32.85
C HIS A 21 -1.30 -52.38 33.32
N PHE A 22 -0.72 -52.12 34.49
CA PHE A 22 -0.50 -50.77 35.02
C PHE A 22 0.62 -50.04 34.26
N ILE A 23 1.68 -50.73 33.85
CA ILE A 23 2.78 -50.16 33.06
C ILE A 23 2.27 -49.75 31.69
N ASN A 24 1.54 -50.61 31.00
CA ASN A 24 0.94 -50.33 29.71
C ASN A 24 -0.06 -49.17 29.77
N TYR A 25 -0.91 -49.08 30.77
CA TYR A 25 -1.86 -48.00 30.95
C TYR A 25 -1.18 -46.64 31.17
N LYS A 26 -0.10 -46.58 31.97
CA LYS A 26 0.71 -45.36 32.14
C LYS A 26 1.42 -44.93 30.85
N PHE A 27 1.89 -45.89 30.07
CA PHE A 27 2.53 -45.63 28.77
C PHE A 27 1.55 -45.07 27.76
N GLU A 28 0.36 -45.65 27.64
CA GLU A 28 -0.71 -45.18 26.76
C GLU A 28 -1.18 -43.78 27.13
N LEU A 29 -1.35 -43.45 28.40
CA LEU A 29 -1.71 -42.10 28.84
C LEU A 29 -0.62 -41.08 28.48
N LYS A 30 0.65 -41.44 28.67
CA LYS A 30 1.78 -40.57 28.34
C LYS A 30 1.87 -40.28 26.84
N TRP A 31 1.63 -41.31 26.00
CA TRP A 31 1.56 -41.15 24.54
C TRP A 31 0.40 -40.28 24.09
N ARG A 32 -0.76 -40.41 24.67
CA ARG A 32 -1.93 -39.57 24.38
C ARG A 32 -1.66 -38.11 24.76
N TRP A 33 -1.01 -37.84 25.87
CA TRP A 33 -0.61 -36.50 26.31
C TRP A 33 0.43 -35.86 25.39
N ILE A 34 1.40 -36.62 24.95
CA ILE A 34 2.43 -36.14 24.00
C ILE A 34 1.78 -35.80 22.65
N ASN A 35 0.95 -36.67 22.10
CA ASN A 35 0.25 -36.43 20.84
C ASN A 35 -0.72 -35.24 20.92
N LEU A 36 -1.38 -35.06 22.05
CA LEU A 36 -2.24 -33.87 22.27
C LEU A 36 -1.43 -32.59 22.24
N LYS A 37 -0.32 -32.53 22.99
CA LYS A 37 0.58 -31.36 22.98
C LYS A 37 1.18 -31.09 21.62
N LEU A 38 1.56 -32.12 20.89
CA LEU A 38 2.11 -31.99 19.52
C LEU A 38 1.09 -31.41 18.54
N LYS A 39 -0.20 -31.81 18.63
CA LYS A 39 -1.28 -31.25 17.83
C LYS A 39 -1.51 -29.77 18.12
N TYR A 40 -1.55 -29.35 19.38
CA TYR A 40 -1.70 -27.94 19.75
C TYR A 40 -0.48 -27.12 19.35
N PHE A 41 0.73 -27.68 19.42
CA PHE A 41 1.96 -27.03 18.99
C PHE A 41 1.98 -26.82 17.46
N SER A 42 1.51 -27.80 16.69
CA SER A 42 1.35 -27.65 15.22
C SER A 42 0.31 -26.60 14.86
N ILE A 43 -0.82 -26.54 15.56
CA ILE A 43 -1.84 -25.52 15.32
C ILE A 43 -1.30 -24.12 15.65
N LEU A 44 -0.55 -23.98 16.75
CA LEU A 44 0.08 -22.73 17.14
C LEU A 44 1.08 -22.26 16.08
N PHE A 45 1.88 -23.16 15.50
CA PHE A 45 2.83 -22.83 14.43
C PHE A 45 2.14 -22.38 13.14
N ILE A 46 1.00 -22.99 12.79
CA ILE A 46 0.20 -22.58 11.62
C ILE A 46 -0.40 -21.20 11.87
N VAL A 47 -0.93 -20.90 13.04
CA VAL A 47 -1.49 -19.59 13.38
C VAL A 47 -0.42 -18.50 13.38
N VAL A 48 0.77 -18.77 13.91
CA VAL A 48 1.90 -17.83 13.87
C VAL A 48 2.37 -17.61 12.43
N GLY A 49 2.41 -18.65 11.60
CA GLY A 49 2.76 -18.54 10.17
C GLY A 49 1.74 -17.69 9.37
N LEU A 50 0.46 -17.77 9.69
CA LEU A 50 -0.58 -16.96 9.05
C LEU A 50 -0.52 -15.49 9.48
N LEU A 51 -0.09 -15.19 10.69
CA LEU A 51 0.09 -13.82 11.18
C LEU A 51 1.33 -13.14 10.56
N SER A 52 2.33 -13.89 10.14
CA SER A 52 3.53 -13.36 9.48
C SER A 52 3.31 -13.02 8.00
N ALA A 53 2.24 -13.50 7.37
CA ALA A 53 1.94 -13.29 5.96
C ALA A 53 1.31 -11.92 5.64
N CYS A 54 0.96 -11.11 6.64
CA CYS A 54 0.25 -9.83 6.46
C CYS A 54 1.14 -8.59 6.59
N ASN A 55 2.46 -8.71 6.46
CA ASN A 55 3.35 -7.55 6.57
C ASN A 55 4.01 -7.19 5.22
N ASN A 56 3.23 -7.16 4.14
CA ASN A 56 3.62 -6.41 2.96
C ASN A 56 3.31 -4.93 3.23
N SER A 57 4.22 -4.26 3.93
CA SER A 57 4.21 -2.80 3.94
C SER A 57 4.55 -2.35 2.50
N ILE A 58 3.56 -1.82 1.80
CA ILE A 58 3.77 -1.20 0.50
C ILE A 58 4.69 0.01 0.73
N GLU A 59 5.84 0.02 0.03
CA GLU A 59 6.76 1.16 0.05
C GLU A 59 6.31 2.16 -1.01
N PRO A 60 5.95 3.40 -0.65
CA PRO A 60 5.48 4.41 -1.60
C PRO A 60 6.43 4.65 -2.76
N LYS A 61 7.74 4.45 -2.53
CA LYS A 61 8.79 4.64 -3.56
C LYS A 61 8.67 3.70 -4.77
N GLU A 62 7.98 2.59 -4.63
CA GLU A 62 7.72 1.64 -5.72
C GLU A 62 6.51 2.04 -6.58
N TYR A 63 5.78 3.09 -6.21
CA TYR A 63 4.50 3.52 -6.79
C TYR A 63 4.45 5.01 -7.07
N LEU A 64 5.61 5.67 -7.25
CA LEU A 64 5.65 7.13 -7.40
C LEU A 64 4.92 7.60 -8.65
N GLY A 65 5.03 6.90 -9.76
CA GLY A 65 4.28 7.19 -10.98
C GLY A 65 2.77 7.24 -10.74
N GLU A 66 2.21 6.20 -10.09
CA GLU A 66 0.78 6.15 -9.72
C GLU A 66 0.42 7.26 -8.72
N ILE A 67 1.20 7.45 -7.66
CA ILE A 67 0.94 8.42 -6.59
C ILE A 67 0.91 9.86 -7.13
N TYR A 68 1.91 10.25 -7.93
CA TYR A 68 1.95 11.57 -8.53
C TYR A 68 0.85 11.75 -9.58
N SER A 69 0.51 10.70 -10.34
CA SER A 69 -0.61 10.74 -11.28
C SER A 69 -1.93 11.03 -10.56
N VAL A 70 -2.21 10.36 -9.45
CA VAL A 70 -3.42 10.59 -8.63
C VAL A 70 -3.45 11.99 -8.05
N ALA A 71 -2.31 12.50 -7.54
CA ALA A 71 -2.22 13.84 -6.96
C ALA A 71 -2.41 14.94 -8.03
N LEU A 72 -1.73 14.82 -9.16
CA LEU A 72 -1.85 15.77 -10.27
C LEU A 72 -3.26 15.76 -10.89
N ASP A 73 -3.87 14.59 -10.97
CA ASP A 73 -5.25 14.45 -11.44
C ASP A 73 -6.24 15.12 -10.49
N ALA A 74 -6.04 15.01 -9.19
CA ALA A 74 -6.83 15.74 -8.21
C ALA A 74 -6.70 17.27 -8.36
N ILE A 75 -5.50 17.77 -8.69
CA ILE A 75 -5.27 19.19 -9.00
C ILE A 75 -5.95 19.57 -10.31
N MET A 76 -5.87 18.72 -11.34
CA MET A 76 -6.48 18.97 -12.65
C MET A 76 -8.00 19.07 -12.56
N GLU A 77 -8.64 18.27 -11.73
CA GLU A 77 -10.09 18.27 -11.52
C GLU A 77 -10.63 19.50 -10.75
N GLN A 78 -9.76 20.25 -10.07
CA GLN A 78 -10.18 21.50 -9.43
C GLN A 78 -10.37 22.58 -10.48
N ASP A 79 -11.38 23.45 -10.31
CA ASP A 79 -11.76 24.49 -11.26
C ASP A 79 -11.76 24.03 -12.72
N LYS A 80 -12.76 23.24 -13.07
CA LYS A 80 -12.91 22.66 -14.42
C LYS A 80 -12.97 23.68 -15.54
N ALA A 81 -13.35 24.93 -15.24
CA ALA A 81 -13.37 26.01 -16.22
C ALA A 81 -11.96 26.29 -16.79
N LEU A 82 -10.92 26.12 -15.97
CA LEU A 82 -9.52 26.29 -16.42
C LEU A 82 -9.06 25.14 -17.34
N SER A 83 -9.78 24.04 -17.38
CA SER A 83 -9.42 22.85 -18.16
C SER A 83 -10.33 22.66 -19.38
N SER A 84 -11.19 23.63 -19.73
CA SER A 84 -12.03 23.56 -20.92
C SER A 84 -11.23 23.91 -22.18
N ASP A 85 -11.45 23.15 -23.26
CA ASP A 85 -10.87 23.41 -24.58
C ASP A 85 -9.35 23.63 -24.57
N ILE A 86 -8.63 22.79 -23.83
CA ILE A 86 -7.16 22.82 -23.77
C ILE A 86 -6.55 22.01 -24.90
N GLU A 87 -5.46 22.52 -25.49
CA GLU A 87 -4.70 21.83 -26.52
C GLU A 87 -3.60 20.93 -25.95
N PHE A 88 -3.06 21.28 -24.77
CA PHE A 88 -2.03 20.51 -24.12
C PHE A 88 -2.11 20.58 -22.59
N ILE A 89 -1.43 19.63 -21.96
CA ILE A 89 -1.14 19.63 -20.53
C ILE A 89 0.39 19.63 -20.36
N ALA A 90 0.94 20.64 -19.71
CA ALA A 90 2.31 20.64 -19.26
C ALA A 90 2.35 20.27 -17.78
N ILE A 91 3.29 19.42 -17.40
CA ILE A 91 3.54 19.00 -16.02
C ILE A 91 4.97 19.40 -15.69
N ASP A 92 5.15 20.33 -14.76
CA ASP A 92 6.47 20.72 -14.29
C ASP A 92 6.96 19.71 -13.24
N MET A 93 7.79 18.76 -13.67
CA MET A 93 8.32 17.70 -12.84
C MET A 93 9.65 18.06 -12.15
N SER A 94 10.09 19.33 -12.25
CA SER A 94 11.38 19.77 -11.69
C SER A 94 11.50 19.63 -10.17
N ASN A 95 10.39 19.68 -9.46
CA ASN A 95 10.31 19.57 -7.99
C ASN A 95 9.85 18.19 -7.49
N PHE A 96 9.74 17.20 -8.36
CA PHE A 96 9.31 15.87 -7.95
C PHE A 96 10.41 15.18 -7.13
N LYS A 97 10.03 14.58 -6.02
CA LYS A 97 10.97 13.90 -5.12
C LYS A 97 11.05 12.41 -5.44
N ASP A 98 12.26 11.89 -5.52
CA ASP A 98 12.58 10.46 -5.69
C ASP A 98 11.98 9.81 -6.97
N VAL A 99 11.46 10.60 -7.91
CA VAL A 99 10.83 10.15 -9.18
C VAL A 99 11.93 9.87 -10.21
N ASP A 100 11.93 8.70 -10.82
CA ASP A 100 12.82 8.34 -11.92
C ASP A 100 12.17 8.55 -13.30
N GLU A 101 12.88 8.24 -14.37
CA GLU A 101 12.37 8.43 -15.74
C GLU A 101 11.20 7.49 -16.07
N SER A 102 11.13 6.29 -15.47
CA SER A 102 10.02 5.36 -15.66
C SER A 102 8.73 5.90 -15.03
N ASP A 103 8.85 6.46 -13.82
CA ASP A 103 7.75 7.13 -13.13
C ASP A 103 7.21 8.32 -13.96
N LYS A 104 8.13 9.13 -14.53
CA LYS A 104 7.74 10.25 -15.38
C LYS A 104 6.99 9.79 -16.64
N GLU A 105 7.48 8.75 -17.30
CA GLU A 105 6.81 8.16 -18.46
C GLU A 105 5.42 7.62 -18.10
N GLU A 106 5.26 7.00 -16.94
CA GLU A 106 3.96 6.54 -16.42
C GLU A 106 3.00 7.71 -16.24
N ILE A 107 3.44 8.79 -15.57
CA ILE A 107 2.63 10.01 -15.36
C ILE A 107 2.19 10.62 -16.69
N LEU A 108 3.12 10.83 -17.64
CA LEU A 108 2.81 11.41 -18.93
C LEU A 108 1.82 10.54 -19.71
N SER A 109 2.02 9.22 -19.68
CA SER A 109 1.15 8.25 -20.34
C SER A 109 -0.27 8.25 -19.76
N TYR A 110 -0.39 8.30 -18.42
CA TYR A 110 -1.67 8.39 -17.71
C TYR A 110 -2.47 9.62 -18.17
N PHE A 111 -1.86 10.80 -18.18
CA PHE A 111 -2.52 12.04 -18.58
C PHE A 111 -2.89 12.04 -20.08
N LYS A 112 -2.01 11.57 -20.94
CA LYS A 112 -2.27 11.45 -22.38
C LYS A 112 -3.45 10.51 -22.66
N GLU A 113 -3.51 9.37 -21.93
CA GLU A 113 -4.61 8.44 -22.11
C GLU A 113 -5.94 8.99 -21.58
N LYS A 114 -5.91 9.65 -20.42
CA LYS A 114 -7.13 10.17 -19.80
C LYS A 114 -7.71 11.39 -20.51
N TYR A 115 -6.88 12.39 -20.83
CA TYR A 115 -7.32 13.69 -21.33
C TYR A 115 -7.33 13.81 -22.85
N LYS A 116 -6.64 12.91 -23.58
CA LYS A 116 -6.61 12.84 -25.05
C LYS A 116 -6.08 14.12 -25.72
N VAL A 117 -5.16 14.81 -25.05
CA VAL A 117 -4.43 15.99 -25.56
C VAL A 117 -2.94 15.71 -25.52
N ASP A 118 -2.12 16.61 -26.08
CA ASP A 118 -0.68 16.51 -25.94
C ASP A 118 -0.25 16.74 -24.49
N VAL A 119 0.69 15.91 -24.00
CA VAL A 119 1.20 15.98 -22.61
C VAL A 119 2.73 16.05 -22.66
N MET A 120 3.30 16.94 -21.85
CA MET A 120 4.75 17.14 -21.83
C MET A 120 5.26 17.44 -20.41
N ASP A 121 6.49 16.98 -20.09
CA ASP A 121 7.25 17.49 -18.97
C ASP A 121 7.89 18.82 -19.39
N ALA A 122 7.38 19.93 -18.84
CA ALA A 122 7.89 21.26 -19.17
C ALA A 122 7.57 22.28 -18.09
N THR A 123 8.57 23.12 -17.77
CA THR A 123 8.42 24.34 -16.97
C THR A 123 7.77 25.47 -17.78
N LEU A 124 7.27 26.51 -17.10
CA LEU A 124 6.72 27.69 -17.79
C LEU A 124 7.73 28.32 -18.77
N ASN A 125 9.02 28.37 -18.43
CA ASN A 125 10.07 28.88 -19.30
C ASN A 125 10.18 28.05 -20.60
N GLN A 126 10.18 26.72 -20.48
CA GLN A 126 10.24 25.83 -21.64
C GLN A 126 8.99 25.93 -22.53
N ILE A 127 7.81 26.13 -21.93
CA ILE A 127 6.55 26.37 -22.65
C ILE A 127 6.66 27.68 -23.42
N THR A 128 7.22 28.75 -22.79
CA THR A 128 7.43 30.05 -23.40
C THR A 128 8.42 29.96 -24.57
N GLU A 129 9.53 29.25 -24.43
CA GLU A 129 10.52 29.02 -25.48
C GLU A 129 9.94 28.25 -26.66
N LYS A 130 8.96 27.37 -26.43
CA LYS A 130 8.21 26.64 -27.48
C LYS A 130 7.15 27.50 -28.17
N GLY A 131 6.92 28.74 -27.70
CA GLY A 131 5.89 29.64 -28.25
C GLY A 131 4.45 29.24 -27.89
N LEU A 132 4.27 28.39 -26.85
CA LEU A 132 2.97 27.93 -26.37
C LEU A 132 2.37 28.82 -25.28
N TYR A 133 3.09 29.87 -24.89
CA TYR A 133 2.66 30.88 -23.92
C TYR A 133 2.65 32.27 -24.54
N ASN A 134 1.50 32.91 -24.49
CA ASN A 134 1.37 34.28 -24.96
C ASN A 134 1.75 35.24 -23.80
N SER A 135 2.93 35.83 -23.87
CA SER A 135 3.45 36.73 -22.85
C SER A 135 2.73 38.10 -22.77
N GLU A 136 1.99 38.49 -23.79
CA GLU A 136 1.23 39.74 -23.79
C GLU A 136 -0.11 39.58 -23.04
N THR A 137 -0.77 38.44 -23.26
CA THR A 137 -2.06 38.12 -22.64
C THR A 137 -1.91 37.25 -21.37
N LEU A 138 -0.72 36.74 -21.10
CA LEU A 138 -0.41 35.81 -20.00
C LEU A 138 -1.24 34.51 -20.05
N VAL A 139 -1.56 34.01 -21.24
CA VAL A 139 -2.47 32.88 -21.47
C VAL A 139 -1.73 31.69 -22.10
N LEU A 140 -2.07 30.47 -21.64
CA LEU A 140 -1.74 29.22 -22.29
C LEU A 140 -2.96 28.69 -23.07
N ASP A 141 -2.73 28.10 -24.22
CA ASP A 141 -3.75 27.29 -24.93
C ASP A 141 -3.95 25.91 -24.27
N GLY A 142 -3.20 25.65 -23.25
CA GLY A 142 -3.26 24.47 -22.38
C GLY A 142 -3.32 24.82 -20.89
N VAL A 143 -2.85 23.92 -20.07
CA VAL A 143 -2.65 24.13 -18.63
C VAL A 143 -1.25 23.69 -18.19
N LEU A 144 -0.73 24.35 -17.17
CA LEU A 144 0.49 23.94 -16.47
C LEU A 144 0.14 23.43 -15.08
N LEU A 145 0.48 22.18 -14.80
CA LEU A 145 0.38 21.57 -13.48
C LEU A 145 1.75 21.60 -12.79
N GLN A 146 1.77 21.95 -11.53
CA GLN A 146 2.98 22.01 -10.72
C GLN A 146 2.75 21.43 -9.33
N ILE A 147 3.71 20.64 -8.86
CA ILE A 147 3.81 20.26 -7.45
C ILE A 147 4.84 21.19 -6.78
N LYS A 148 4.43 21.88 -5.74
CA LYS A 148 5.27 22.80 -4.94
C LYS A 148 5.90 22.10 -3.75
N ASN A 149 5.14 21.21 -3.11
CA ASN A 149 5.60 20.47 -1.95
C ASN A 149 5.01 19.06 -1.90
N VAL A 150 5.82 18.12 -1.41
CA VAL A 150 5.42 16.73 -1.14
C VAL A 150 5.92 16.35 0.25
N ASP A 151 5.01 15.85 1.08
CA ASP A 151 5.30 15.37 2.43
C ASP A 151 4.80 13.92 2.59
N PHE A 152 5.74 12.98 2.70
CA PHE A 152 5.49 11.58 2.99
C PHE A 152 5.25 11.40 4.49
N LYS A 153 4.02 11.65 4.95
CA LYS A 153 3.65 11.56 6.37
C LYS A 153 3.75 10.14 6.93
N SER A 154 3.51 9.16 6.08
CA SER A 154 3.67 7.72 6.38
C SER A 154 3.72 6.93 5.08
N ASN A 155 3.97 5.61 5.17
CA ASN A 155 3.94 4.71 4.01
C ASN A 155 2.54 4.56 3.38
N SER A 156 1.51 5.13 3.99
CA SER A 156 0.13 5.05 3.50
C SER A 156 -0.57 6.39 3.34
N ASN A 157 0.08 7.52 3.68
CA ASN A 157 -0.49 8.85 3.53
C ASN A 157 0.58 9.84 3.08
N ILE A 158 0.30 10.52 1.97
CA ILE A 158 1.20 11.49 1.34
C ILE A 158 0.40 12.77 1.08
N PHE A 159 0.97 13.88 1.50
CA PHE A 159 0.39 15.20 1.30
C PHE A 159 1.08 15.91 0.14
N PHE A 160 0.29 16.52 -0.72
CA PHE A 160 0.75 17.33 -1.85
C PHE A 160 0.19 18.73 -1.76
N GLU A 161 1.05 19.70 -2.09
CA GLU A 161 0.66 21.08 -2.39
C GLU A 161 1.08 21.38 -3.82
N GLY A 162 0.14 21.82 -4.63
CA GLY A 162 0.39 22.10 -6.04
C GLY A 162 -0.48 23.21 -6.59
N SER A 163 -0.41 23.43 -7.90
CA SER A 163 -1.22 24.42 -8.57
C SER A 163 -1.51 24.02 -10.02
N LYS A 164 -2.62 24.56 -10.54
CA LYS A 164 -2.97 24.59 -11.93
C LYS A 164 -2.98 26.03 -12.42
N TYR A 165 -2.31 26.29 -13.54
CA TYR A 165 -2.20 27.60 -14.15
C TYR A 165 -2.62 27.53 -15.62
N ARG A 166 -3.42 28.50 -16.06
CA ARG A 166 -3.80 28.72 -17.46
C ARG A 166 -3.53 30.17 -17.92
N SER A 167 -3.80 31.15 -17.05
CA SER A 167 -3.62 32.57 -17.35
C SER A 167 -3.29 33.37 -16.11
N GLY A 168 -2.97 34.64 -16.27
CA GLY A 168 -2.68 35.55 -15.16
C GLY A 168 -3.82 35.67 -14.14
N ASP A 169 -5.07 35.55 -14.59
CA ASP A 169 -6.31 35.56 -13.79
C ASP A 169 -7.01 34.19 -13.77
N GLY A 170 -6.30 33.15 -14.16
CA GLY A 170 -6.80 31.79 -14.25
C GLY A 170 -5.81 30.79 -13.67
N ALA A 171 -5.66 30.79 -12.35
CA ALA A 171 -4.85 29.83 -11.63
C ALA A 171 -5.50 29.44 -10.29
N ALA A 172 -5.23 28.22 -9.84
CA ALA A 172 -5.70 27.71 -8.57
C ALA A 172 -4.60 26.94 -7.83
N GLY A 173 -4.49 27.19 -6.53
CA GLY A 173 -3.66 26.39 -5.61
C GLY A 173 -4.49 25.31 -4.96
N VAL A 174 -3.90 24.15 -4.80
CA VAL A 174 -4.57 22.94 -4.31
C VAL A 174 -3.69 22.21 -3.30
N GLU A 175 -4.27 21.83 -2.19
CA GLU A 175 -3.74 20.83 -1.27
C GLU A 175 -4.52 19.52 -1.46
N CYS A 176 -3.82 18.39 -1.53
CA CYS A 176 -4.47 17.07 -1.53
C CYS A 176 -3.72 16.07 -0.67
N GLU A 177 -4.46 15.20 -0.02
CA GLU A 177 -3.95 14.04 0.69
C GLU A 177 -4.27 12.78 -0.10
N ILE A 178 -3.23 12.03 -0.46
CA ILE A 178 -3.33 10.74 -1.15
C ILE A 178 -3.10 9.66 -0.12
N HIS A 179 -3.93 8.64 -0.12
CA HIS A 179 -3.78 7.53 0.80
C HIS A 179 -3.88 6.15 0.12
N LEU A 180 -3.19 5.19 0.72
CA LEU A 180 -3.28 3.80 0.30
C LEU A 180 -4.48 3.15 0.97
N LYS A 181 -5.45 2.67 0.17
CA LYS A 181 -6.62 1.94 0.61
C LYS A 181 -6.88 0.76 -0.31
N ASP A 182 -7.10 -0.41 0.26
CA ASP A 182 -7.35 -1.65 -0.48
C ASP A 182 -6.30 -1.92 -1.58
N ASN A 183 -5.01 -1.64 -1.27
CA ASN A 183 -3.87 -1.74 -2.18
C ASN A 183 -3.94 -0.83 -3.42
N LYS A 184 -4.64 0.30 -3.32
CA LYS A 184 -4.71 1.35 -4.36
C LYS A 184 -4.44 2.71 -3.75
N TRP A 185 -3.75 3.55 -4.49
CA TRP A 185 -3.58 4.95 -4.14
C TRP A 185 -4.80 5.73 -4.61
N GLU A 186 -5.46 6.41 -3.69
CA GLU A 186 -6.64 7.22 -3.98
C GLU A 186 -6.61 8.56 -3.23
N VAL A 187 -7.36 9.52 -3.73
CA VAL A 187 -7.54 10.82 -3.09
C VAL A 187 -8.36 10.65 -1.83
N LYS A 188 -7.81 11.04 -0.70
CA LYS A 188 -8.51 11.07 0.59
C LYS A 188 -9.21 12.39 0.82
N GLU A 189 -8.52 13.50 0.52
CA GLU A 189 -9.01 14.85 0.71
C GLU A 189 -8.39 15.79 -0.33
N VAL A 190 -9.16 16.72 -0.82
CA VAL A 190 -8.72 17.80 -1.73
C VAL A 190 -9.30 19.11 -1.26
N LYS A 191 -8.47 20.16 -1.29
CA LYS A 191 -8.87 21.51 -0.89
C LYS A 191 -8.24 22.54 -1.82
N GLU A 192 -9.06 23.40 -2.41
CA GLU A 192 -8.60 24.62 -3.08
C GLU A 192 -8.12 25.61 -2.00
N THR A 193 -6.90 26.11 -2.12
CA THR A 193 -6.26 26.98 -1.12
C THR A 193 -6.29 28.45 -1.53
N TRP A 194 -6.20 28.73 -2.83
CA TRP A 194 -6.30 30.04 -3.41
C TRP A 194 -6.73 29.98 -4.88
N LYS A 195 -7.21 31.07 -5.40
CA LYS A 195 -7.63 31.28 -6.81
C LYS A 195 -7.30 32.69 -7.23
N SER A 196 -6.87 32.87 -8.48
CA SER A 196 -6.64 34.18 -9.11
C SER A 196 -7.63 34.38 -10.24
#